data_67d939867ec0c4f2e4d7d93a9a810887
#
_entry.id   67d939867ec0c4f2e4d7d93a9a810887
#
_cell.length_a   1.000
_cell.length_b   1.000
_cell.length_c   1.000
_cell.angle_alpha   90.00
_cell.angle_beta   90.00
_cell.angle_gamma   90.00
#
_symmetry.space_group_name_H-M   'P 1'
#
loop_
_entity.id
_entity.type
_entity.pdbx_description
1 polymer ?
#
loop_
_entity_poly.entity_id
_entity_poly.type
_entity_poly.pdbx_seq_one_letter_code
_entity_poly.pdbx_strand_id
1 'polypeptide(L)'
;MQGVRNIRLATIAGVTVTLAACATAPPSSGPHLSAPSSGVFATVLHLCNGDHIDNAPPVDRKKHVIGYEPFIRVAGAMLARAPVRRACLSSGFGRRHDRPGRHNGVDLSTGHPHAVYAAGDGVIEEMRVAGGYGNMILIRHNSRVQTRYGHLSSYSSDLHVGHKVRMGEVIGSTGSTGNANAVILHYEIIIDGVPRDPMAAGW
;
A
#
# COMPACT_ATOMS: atom_id res chain seq x y z
N MET A 1 -49.83 45.84 76.00
CA MET A 1 -48.55 46.36 75.51
C MET A 1 -47.77 45.24 74.84
N GLN A 2 -48.10 44.87 73.68
CA GLN A 2 -47.43 43.77 72.98
C GLN A 2 -47.29 44.22 71.52
N GLY A 3 -46.03 44.37 71.07
CA GLY A 3 -45.72 44.77 69.73
C GLY A 3 -45.88 43.60 68.73
N VAL A 4 -46.57 43.89 67.65
CA VAL A 4 -46.77 42.95 66.52
C VAL A 4 -45.56 43.03 65.63
N ARG A 5 -44.87 41.91 65.51
CA ARG A 5 -43.72 41.78 64.55
C ARG A 5 -44.25 41.43 63.15
N ASN A 6 -44.09 42.30 62.24
CA ASN A 6 -44.31 42.05 60.80
C ASN A 6 -43.27 41.10 60.25
N ILE A 7 -43.71 39.92 59.80
CA ILE A 7 -42.91 38.94 59.06
C ILE A 7 -42.97 39.35 57.57
N ARG A 8 -41.84 39.75 56.98
CA ARG A 8 -41.71 39.92 55.51
C ARG A 8 -41.49 38.56 54.85
N LEU A 9 -42.40 38.17 53.97
CA LEU A 9 -42.16 37.04 53.05
C LEU A 9 -41.05 37.43 52.05
N ALA A 10 -40.02 36.61 52.02
CA ALA A 10 -39.00 36.67 50.96
C ALA A 10 -39.46 35.81 49.77
N THR A 11 -39.60 36.46 48.63
CA THR A 11 -39.85 35.81 47.34
C THR A 11 -38.60 35.10 46.87
N ILE A 12 -38.65 33.76 46.76
CA ILE A 12 -37.57 32.95 46.20
C ILE A 12 -37.72 33.02 44.68
N ALA A 13 -36.77 33.66 43.99
CA ALA A 13 -36.69 33.63 42.56
C ALA A 13 -36.20 32.23 42.11
N GLY A 14 -37.05 31.52 41.38
CA GLY A 14 -36.71 30.21 40.81
C GLY A 14 -35.67 30.37 39.67
N VAL A 15 -34.53 29.77 39.88
CA VAL A 15 -33.50 29.64 38.82
C VAL A 15 -33.88 28.40 37.99
N THR A 16 -34.39 28.64 36.79
CA THR A 16 -34.59 27.58 35.79
C THR A 16 -33.22 27.22 35.17
N VAL A 17 -32.68 26.07 35.56
CA VAL A 17 -31.52 25.47 34.92
C VAL A 17 -31.98 24.79 33.64
N THR A 18 -31.70 25.40 32.49
CA THR A 18 -31.85 24.75 31.19
C THR A 18 -30.70 23.77 31.01
N LEU A 19 -30.99 22.48 31.11
CA LEU A 19 -30.07 21.41 30.69
C LEU A 19 -29.95 21.47 29.15
N ALA A 20 -28.79 22.00 28.66
CA ALA A 20 -28.41 21.85 27.27
C ALA A 20 -28.07 20.36 27.03
N ALA A 21 -28.93 19.67 26.29
CA ALA A 21 -28.64 18.33 25.81
C ALA A 21 -27.47 18.42 24.82
N CYS A 22 -26.28 17.95 25.23
CA CYS A 22 -25.22 17.66 24.30
C CYS A 22 -25.70 16.56 23.36
N ALA A 23 -26.13 16.92 22.16
CA ALA A 23 -26.33 15.98 21.07
C ALA A 23 -24.95 15.39 20.69
N THR A 24 -24.67 14.17 21.15
CA THR A 24 -23.55 13.38 20.66
C THR A 24 -23.81 13.11 19.17
N ALA A 25 -23.00 13.71 18.30
CA ALA A 25 -23.00 13.36 16.88
C ALA A 25 -22.78 11.85 16.74
N PRO A 26 -23.47 11.17 15.82
CA PRO A 26 -23.23 9.77 15.57
C PRO A 26 -21.77 9.58 15.18
N PRO A 27 -21.11 8.46 15.56
CA PRO A 27 -19.74 8.19 15.17
C PRO A 27 -19.67 8.23 13.65
N SER A 28 -18.74 9.04 13.13
CA SER A 28 -18.44 9.10 11.70
C SER A 28 -18.18 7.68 11.22
N SER A 29 -18.96 7.22 10.26
CA SER A 29 -18.77 5.96 9.56
C SER A 29 -17.29 5.82 9.23
N GLY A 30 -16.70 4.72 9.71
CA GLY A 30 -15.29 4.38 9.44
C GLY A 30 -14.98 4.45 7.95
N PRO A 31 -13.70 4.48 7.56
CA PRO A 31 -13.32 4.70 6.18
C PRO A 31 -14.04 3.66 5.31
N HIS A 32 -14.93 4.14 4.44
CA HIS A 32 -15.45 3.35 3.34
C HIS A 32 -14.25 2.85 2.56
N LEU A 33 -13.99 1.54 2.62
CA LEU A 33 -13.09 0.84 1.71
C LEU A 33 -13.71 0.99 0.32
N SER A 34 -13.43 2.10 -0.34
CA SER A 34 -13.72 2.25 -1.76
C SER A 34 -12.97 1.13 -2.46
N ALA A 35 -13.69 0.30 -3.23
CA ALA A 35 -13.06 -0.70 -4.06
C ALA A 35 -11.97 -0.01 -4.90
N PRO A 36 -10.76 -0.59 -5.00
CA PRO A 36 -9.68 0.02 -5.77
C PRO A 36 -10.19 0.28 -7.19
N SER A 37 -9.90 1.49 -7.72
CA SER A 37 -10.27 1.81 -9.09
C SER A 37 -9.56 0.80 -10.01
N SER A 38 -10.31 -0.11 -10.61
CA SER A 38 -9.82 -1.23 -11.43
C SER A 38 -9.00 -0.78 -12.66
N GLY A 39 -8.93 0.53 -12.92
CA GLY A 39 -8.20 1.09 -14.06
C GLY A 39 -6.70 1.31 -13.85
N VAL A 40 -6.18 1.20 -12.62
CA VAL A 40 -4.78 1.53 -12.28
C VAL A 40 -3.88 0.30 -12.32
N PHE A 41 -4.40 -0.89 -12.00
CA PHE A 41 -3.64 -2.13 -11.92
C PHE A 41 -3.93 -3.06 -13.10
N ALA A 42 -2.93 -3.84 -13.50
CA ALA A 42 -3.10 -4.85 -14.55
C ALA A 42 -4.07 -5.95 -14.10
N THR A 43 -5.07 -6.27 -14.92
CA THR A 43 -5.99 -7.40 -14.69
C THR A 43 -5.45 -8.71 -15.24
N VAL A 44 -4.44 -8.64 -16.10
CA VAL A 44 -3.69 -9.78 -16.66
C VAL A 44 -2.21 -9.47 -16.55
N LEU A 45 -1.43 -10.41 -16.08
CA LEU A 45 0.02 -10.34 -16.07
C LEU A 45 0.57 -11.41 -17.02
N HIS A 46 1.54 -11.06 -17.83
CA HIS A 46 2.24 -11.98 -18.73
C HIS A 46 3.75 -11.94 -18.50
N LEU A 47 4.44 -12.99 -18.93
CA LEU A 47 5.90 -12.99 -18.95
C LEU A 47 6.41 -12.06 -20.05
N CYS A 48 7.55 -11.43 -19.81
CA CYS A 48 8.25 -10.67 -20.85
C CYS A 48 8.68 -11.59 -22.00
N ASN A 49 8.86 -11.04 -23.19
CA ASN A 49 9.45 -11.77 -24.29
C ASN A 49 10.93 -12.05 -23.98
N GLY A 50 11.32 -13.32 -24.03
CA GLY A 50 12.65 -13.81 -23.71
C GLY A 50 12.63 -15.33 -23.63
N ASP A 51 13.79 -15.97 -23.79
CA ASP A 51 13.88 -17.43 -23.85
C ASP A 51 13.80 -18.08 -22.48
N HIS A 52 14.18 -17.36 -21.43
CA HIS A 52 14.16 -17.87 -20.06
C HIS A 52 13.89 -16.77 -19.05
N ILE A 53 12.94 -17.01 -18.14
CA ILE A 53 12.64 -16.16 -16.99
C ILE A 53 12.79 -17.00 -15.74
N ASP A 54 13.77 -16.64 -14.91
CA ASP A 54 14.03 -17.33 -13.65
C ASP A 54 12.82 -17.30 -12.73
N ASN A 55 12.48 -18.49 -12.19
CA ASN A 55 11.38 -18.68 -11.26
C ASN A 55 10.04 -18.14 -11.78
N ALA A 56 9.79 -18.25 -13.09
CA ALA A 56 8.52 -17.86 -13.67
C ALA A 56 7.38 -18.68 -13.08
N PRO A 57 6.25 -18.08 -12.75
CA PRO A 57 5.03 -18.81 -12.41
C PRO A 57 4.51 -19.59 -13.64
N PRO A 58 3.64 -20.58 -13.47
CA PRO A 58 2.99 -21.27 -14.58
C PRO A 58 2.25 -20.30 -15.50
N VAL A 59 2.35 -20.52 -16.82
CA VAL A 59 1.73 -19.65 -17.83
C VAL A 59 0.96 -20.47 -18.87
N ASP A 60 0.00 -19.82 -19.51
CA ASP A 60 -0.69 -20.35 -20.67
C ASP A 60 0.14 -20.22 -21.97
N ARG A 61 -0.43 -20.66 -23.11
CA ARG A 61 0.22 -20.58 -24.43
C ARG A 61 0.50 -19.14 -24.90
N LYS A 62 -0.20 -18.13 -24.32
CA LYS A 62 0.00 -16.70 -24.60
C LYS A 62 0.93 -16.04 -23.59
N LYS A 63 1.61 -16.83 -22.75
CA LYS A 63 2.47 -16.38 -21.67
C LYS A 63 1.76 -15.61 -20.55
N HIS A 64 0.43 -15.71 -20.42
CA HIS A 64 -0.28 -15.15 -19.29
C HIS A 64 -0.07 -16.00 -18.05
N VAL A 65 0.18 -15.38 -16.90
CA VAL A 65 0.30 -16.06 -15.61
C VAL A 65 -1.03 -16.72 -15.24
N ILE A 66 -1.01 -18.05 -15.11
CA ILE A 66 -2.20 -18.84 -14.77
C ILE A 66 -2.62 -18.53 -13.33
N GLY A 67 -3.92 -18.27 -13.13
CA GLY A 67 -4.45 -17.96 -11.80
C GLY A 67 -4.03 -16.61 -11.26
N TYR A 68 -3.57 -15.68 -12.13
CA TYR A 68 -3.25 -14.33 -11.70
C TYR A 68 -4.52 -13.57 -11.28
N GLU A 69 -4.55 -13.19 -10.03
CA GLU A 69 -5.53 -12.26 -9.47
C GLU A 69 -4.81 -10.94 -9.19
N PRO A 70 -5.32 -9.78 -9.65
CA PRO A 70 -4.63 -8.50 -9.50
C PRO A 70 -4.45 -8.07 -8.04
N PHE A 71 -5.28 -8.59 -7.14
CA PHE A 71 -5.26 -8.26 -5.72
C PHE A 71 -5.17 -9.51 -4.86
N ILE A 72 -4.55 -9.36 -3.69
CA ILE A 72 -4.49 -10.39 -2.66
C ILE A 72 -4.75 -9.79 -1.29
N ARG A 73 -5.47 -10.54 -0.44
CA ARG A 73 -5.63 -10.18 0.98
C ARG A 73 -4.60 -10.91 1.81
N VAL A 74 -3.79 -10.14 2.55
CA VAL A 74 -2.66 -10.62 3.34
C VAL A 74 -2.72 -10.07 4.74
N ALA A 75 -2.86 -10.92 5.75
CA ALA A 75 -2.86 -10.52 7.17
C ALA A 75 -3.67 -9.22 7.42
N GLY A 76 -4.87 -9.13 6.83
CA GLY A 76 -5.77 -7.98 6.96
C GLY A 76 -5.55 -6.84 5.96
N ALA A 77 -4.42 -6.78 5.25
CA ALA A 77 -4.18 -5.80 4.20
C ALA A 77 -4.69 -6.31 2.84
N MET A 78 -5.24 -5.42 2.01
CA MET A 78 -5.49 -5.68 0.59
C MET A 78 -4.33 -5.10 -0.21
N LEU A 79 -3.71 -5.90 -1.06
CA LEU A 79 -2.54 -5.49 -1.84
C LEU A 79 -2.71 -5.81 -3.33
N ALA A 80 -2.25 -4.91 -4.21
CA ALA A 80 -2.04 -5.20 -5.60
C ALA A 80 -0.78 -6.07 -5.79
N ARG A 81 -0.84 -7.08 -6.67
CA ARG A 81 0.30 -7.97 -6.96
C ARG A 81 1.29 -7.37 -7.97
N ALA A 82 0.83 -6.48 -8.83
CA ALA A 82 1.64 -5.75 -9.79
C ALA A 82 1.27 -4.26 -9.75
N PRO A 83 1.94 -3.45 -8.88
CA PRO A 83 1.60 -2.05 -8.66
C PRO A 83 2.17 -1.12 -9.74
N VAL A 84 2.10 -1.54 -10.99
CA VAL A 84 2.51 -0.80 -12.19
C VAL A 84 1.65 -1.22 -13.38
N ARG A 85 1.31 -0.27 -14.24
CA ARG A 85 0.52 -0.58 -15.45
C ARG A 85 1.43 -1.09 -16.58
N ARG A 86 0.89 -1.97 -17.43
CA ARG A 86 1.51 -2.45 -18.66
C ARG A 86 2.91 -3.04 -18.46
N ALA A 87 3.13 -3.70 -17.34
CA ALA A 87 4.35 -4.43 -17.10
C ALA A 87 4.22 -5.89 -17.54
N CYS A 88 5.38 -6.48 -17.86
CA CYS A 88 5.53 -7.93 -17.94
C CYS A 88 6.45 -8.41 -16.81
N LEU A 89 6.28 -9.65 -16.36
CA LEU A 89 7.16 -10.28 -15.38
C LEU A 89 8.48 -10.66 -16.06
N SER A 90 9.59 -10.08 -15.61
CA SER A 90 10.92 -10.33 -16.12
C SER A 90 11.78 -11.21 -15.21
N SER A 91 11.42 -11.35 -13.92
CA SER A 91 12.08 -12.26 -12.98
C SER A 91 11.13 -12.60 -11.83
N GLY A 92 10.98 -13.89 -11.53
CA GLY A 92 10.15 -14.40 -10.43
C GLY A 92 10.87 -14.38 -9.09
N PHE A 93 10.10 -14.72 -8.03
CA PHE A 93 10.57 -14.81 -6.66
C PHE A 93 11.39 -16.07 -6.42
N GLY A 94 12.43 -15.99 -5.60
CA GLY A 94 13.11 -17.18 -5.09
C GLY A 94 14.55 -17.32 -5.57
N ARG A 95 15.06 -18.57 -5.60
CA ARG A 95 16.44 -18.85 -5.96
C ARG A 95 16.66 -18.66 -7.46
N ARG A 96 17.65 -17.86 -7.84
CA ARG A 96 18.05 -17.67 -9.23
C ARG A 96 19.09 -18.71 -9.65
N HIS A 97 19.04 -19.14 -10.90
CA HIS A 97 19.97 -20.11 -11.45
C HIS A 97 21.22 -19.44 -12.04
N ASP A 98 21.08 -18.23 -12.54
CA ASP A 98 22.10 -17.47 -13.26
C ASP A 98 23.01 -16.60 -12.39
N ARG A 99 22.65 -16.41 -11.12
CA ARG A 99 23.40 -15.55 -10.17
C ARG A 99 23.22 -16.02 -8.73
N PRO A 100 24.23 -15.76 -7.85
CA PRO A 100 24.14 -16.14 -6.44
C PRO A 100 23.05 -15.32 -5.72
N GLY A 101 22.45 -15.95 -4.70
CA GLY A 101 21.47 -15.33 -3.83
C GLY A 101 20.02 -15.69 -4.16
N ARG A 102 19.12 -15.07 -3.43
CA ARG A 102 17.68 -15.23 -3.53
C ARG A 102 17.04 -13.92 -3.98
N HIS A 103 16.08 -14.00 -4.89
CA HIS A 103 15.24 -12.88 -5.28
C HIS A 103 14.09 -12.74 -4.27
N ASN A 104 14.06 -11.66 -3.51
CA ASN A 104 13.09 -11.45 -2.44
C ASN A 104 11.75 -10.89 -2.94
N GLY A 105 11.61 -10.64 -4.22
CA GLY A 105 10.43 -10.09 -4.85
C GLY A 105 10.26 -10.58 -6.27
N VAL A 106 9.60 -9.78 -7.07
CA VAL A 106 9.48 -9.96 -8.52
C VAL A 106 9.95 -8.71 -9.25
N ASP A 107 10.47 -8.89 -10.45
CA ASP A 107 10.85 -7.76 -11.32
C ASP A 107 9.81 -7.61 -12.43
N LEU A 108 9.20 -6.43 -12.48
CA LEU A 108 8.16 -6.04 -13.42
C LEU A 108 8.74 -5.05 -14.43
N SER A 109 8.98 -5.50 -15.66
CA SER A 109 9.56 -4.67 -16.71
C SER A 109 8.51 -3.84 -17.43
N THR A 110 8.83 -2.56 -17.65
CA THR A 110 7.99 -1.60 -18.37
C THR A 110 8.61 -1.08 -19.65
N GLY A 111 9.90 -1.39 -19.90
CA GLY A 111 10.65 -0.95 -21.06
C GLY A 111 11.06 0.53 -21.03
N HIS A 112 10.24 1.40 -20.46
CA HIS A 112 10.49 2.83 -20.23
C HIS A 112 9.83 3.27 -18.93
N PRO A 113 10.17 4.46 -18.36
CA PRO A 113 9.62 4.88 -17.08
C PRO A 113 8.10 4.98 -17.09
N HIS A 114 7.46 4.32 -16.13
CA HIS A 114 6.02 4.32 -15.89
C HIS A 114 5.73 4.62 -14.41
N ALA A 115 4.55 5.18 -14.15
CA ALA A 115 4.10 5.42 -12.80
C ALA A 115 4.04 4.12 -11.99
N VAL A 116 4.59 4.17 -10.77
CA VAL A 116 4.50 3.14 -9.74
C VAL A 116 3.47 3.58 -8.71
N TYR A 117 2.61 2.67 -8.31
CA TYR A 117 1.50 2.94 -7.43
C TYR A 117 1.67 2.24 -6.08
N ALA A 118 1.13 2.83 -5.01
CA ALA A 118 1.02 2.14 -3.74
C ALA A 118 0.14 0.89 -3.89
N ALA A 119 0.64 -0.27 -3.52
CA ALA A 119 -0.07 -1.54 -3.67
C ALA A 119 -1.27 -1.67 -2.71
N GLY A 120 -1.29 -0.90 -1.64
CA GLY A 120 -2.33 -0.87 -0.62
C GLY A 120 -2.28 0.43 0.18
N ASP A 121 -3.31 0.67 0.99
CA ASP A 121 -3.31 1.77 1.95
C ASP A 121 -2.18 1.55 2.97
N GLY A 122 -1.49 2.62 3.37
CA GLY A 122 -0.38 2.50 4.30
C GLY A 122 0.31 3.82 4.62
N VAL A 123 1.50 3.70 5.18
CA VAL A 123 2.38 4.84 5.55
C VAL A 123 3.76 4.59 4.97
N ILE A 124 4.36 5.59 4.35
CA ILE A 124 5.76 5.53 3.90
C ILE A 124 6.66 5.37 5.14
N GLU A 125 7.31 4.23 5.23
CA GLU A 125 8.20 3.92 6.36
C GLU A 125 9.66 4.26 6.05
N GLU A 126 10.09 3.98 4.81
CA GLU A 126 11.40 4.36 4.30
C GLU A 126 11.31 4.94 2.88
N MET A 127 12.15 5.90 2.59
CA MET A 127 12.36 6.46 1.26
C MET A 127 13.83 6.88 1.16
N ARG A 128 14.65 6.11 0.43
CA ARG A 128 16.10 6.31 0.40
C ARG A 128 16.76 5.58 -0.78
N VAL A 129 18.02 5.91 -1.02
CA VAL A 129 18.90 5.08 -1.86
C VAL A 129 19.39 3.90 -1.01
N ALA A 130 19.17 2.68 -1.46
CA ALA A 130 19.42 1.45 -0.69
C ALA A 130 20.23 0.43 -1.48
N GLY A 131 21.54 0.59 -1.56
CA GLY A 131 22.45 -0.38 -2.17
C GLY A 131 21.96 -0.96 -3.49
N GLY A 132 21.78 -2.28 -3.53
CA GLY A 132 21.31 -2.98 -4.73
C GLY A 132 19.91 -2.61 -5.19
N TYR A 133 19.02 -2.12 -4.30
CA TYR A 133 17.67 -1.65 -4.66
C TYR A 133 17.64 -0.30 -5.36
N GLY A 134 18.72 0.48 -5.32
CA GLY A 134 18.73 1.85 -5.84
C GLY A 134 17.78 2.75 -5.07
N ASN A 135 17.05 3.63 -5.77
CA ASN A 135 15.99 4.41 -5.15
C ASN A 135 14.85 3.49 -4.72
N MET A 136 14.53 3.52 -3.41
CA MET A 136 13.64 2.56 -2.77
C MET A 136 12.62 3.24 -1.89
N ILE A 137 11.39 2.73 -1.92
CA ILE A 137 10.31 3.05 -0.96
C ILE A 137 9.93 1.78 -0.21
N LEU A 138 9.69 1.90 1.09
CA LEU A 138 9.06 0.88 1.93
C LEU A 138 7.75 1.46 2.47
N ILE A 139 6.63 0.76 2.24
CA ILE A 139 5.31 1.11 2.77
C ILE A 139 4.92 0.08 3.83
N ARG A 140 4.52 0.57 5.01
CA ARG A 140 3.92 -0.25 6.06
C ARG A 140 2.40 -0.14 5.98
N HIS A 141 1.73 -1.28 5.77
CA HIS A 141 0.27 -1.39 5.65
C HIS A 141 -0.40 -1.65 7.01
N ASN A 142 0.25 -2.45 7.85
CA ASN A 142 -0.15 -2.71 9.25
C ASN A 142 1.07 -3.19 10.05
N SER A 143 0.87 -3.72 11.26
CA SER A 143 1.97 -4.21 12.11
C SER A 143 2.74 -5.41 11.57
N ARG A 144 2.21 -6.12 10.56
CA ARG A 144 2.76 -7.35 10.01
C ARG A 144 3.17 -7.25 8.54
N VAL A 145 2.55 -6.33 7.78
CA VAL A 145 2.62 -6.31 6.31
C VAL A 145 3.27 -5.03 5.82
N GLN A 146 4.30 -5.21 5.00
CA GLN A 146 5.00 -4.14 4.29
C GLN A 146 5.11 -4.49 2.80
N THR A 147 5.27 -3.46 1.96
CA THR A 147 5.67 -3.62 0.55
C THR A 147 6.88 -2.77 0.24
N ARG A 148 7.79 -3.29 -0.58
CA ARG A 148 9.00 -2.59 -1.03
C ARG A 148 8.98 -2.40 -2.53
N TYR A 149 9.45 -1.22 -2.95
CA TYR A 149 9.52 -0.78 -4.33
C TYR A 149 10.95 -0.33 -4.62
N GLY A 150 11.65 -1.03 -5.49
CA GLY A 150 13.05 -0.75 -5.82
C GLY A 150 13.26 -0.33 -7.28
N HIS A 151 14.48 0.09 -7.58
CA HIS A 151 14.99 0.54 -8.88
C HIS A 151 14.28 1.77 -9.45
N LEU A 152 13.62 2.57 -8.59
CA LEU A 152 12.86 3.74 -9.03
C LEU A 152 13.76 4.78 -9.70
N SER A 153 13.27 5.41 -10.77
CA SER A 153 13.95 6.55 -11.38
C SER A 153 13.72 7.84 -10.58
N SER A 154 12.54 7.98 -9.99
CA SER A 154 12.15 9.14 -9.18
C SER A 154 11.10 8.76 -8.15
N TYR A 155 10.99 9.58 -7.12
CA TYR A 155 9.87 9.60 -6.19
C TYR A 155 8.82 10.62 -6.64
N SER A 156 7.57 10.46 -6.23
CA SER A 156 6.57 11.52 -6.36
C SER A 156 6.95 12.71 -5.47
N SER A 157 6.75 13.94 -5.95
CA SER A 157 7.26 15.17 -5.31
C SER A 157 6.77 15.41 -3.89
N ASP A 158 5.54 14.95 -3.60
CA ASP A 158 4.88 15.22 -2.32
C ASP A 158 5.14 14.17 -1.26
N LEU A 159 5.84 13.07 -1.64
CA LEU A 159 6.12 11.98 -0.72
C LEU A 159 7.24 12.31 0.27
N HIS A 160 7.05 11.85 1.49
CA HIS A 160 8.03 11.87 2.58
C HIS A 160 7.78 10.72 3.55
N VAL A 161 8.76 10.38 4.36
CA VAL A 161 8.57 9.40 5.44
C VAL A 161 7.48 9.88 6.39
N GLY A 162 6.53 8.99 6.72
CA GLY A 162 5.33 9.30 7.50
C GLY A 162 4.11 9.70 6.66
N HIS A 163 4.26 9.94 5.35
CA HIS A 163 3.14 10.23 4.45
C HIS A 163 2.18 9.04 4.38
N LYS A 164 0.87 9.31 4.50
CA LYS A 164 -0.19 8.30 4.36
C LYS A 164 -0.56 8.18 2.89
N VAL A 165 -0.41 7.00 2.34
CA VAL A 165 -0.78 6.70 0.95
C VAL A 165 -2.02 5.83 0.88
N ARG A 166 -2.79 5.99 -0.19
CA ARG A 166 -3.91 5.11 -0.55
C ARG A 166 -3.52 4.15 -1.66
N MET A 167 -4.17 3.00 -1.70
CA MET A 167 -4.03 2.07 -2.81
C MET A 167 -4.26 2.79 -4.16
N GLY A 168 -3.31 2.65 -5.09
CA GLY A 168 -3.38 3.30 -6.40
C GLY A 168 -2.85 4.73 -6.45
N GLU A 169 -2.36 5.28 -5.34
CA GLU A 169 -1.66 6.56 -5.34
C GLU A 169 -0.29 6.43 -6.00
N VAL A 170 0.08 7.42 -6.82
CA VAL A 170 1.39 7.43 -7.49
C VAL A 170 2.49 7.73 -6.48
N ILE A 171 3.43 6.81 -6.32
CA ILE A 171 4.54 6.95 -5.38
C ILE A 171 5.89 7.20 -6.05
N GLY A 172 5.99 7.03 -7.36
CA GLY A 172 7.22 7.24 -8.12
C GLY A 172 7.12 6.71 -9.54
N SER A 173 8.26 6.50 -10.17
CA SER A 173 8.36 5.94 -11.53
C SER A 173 9.36 4.79 -11.58
N THR A 174 9.08 3.78 -12.44
CA THR A 174 10.02 2.69 -12.71
C THR A 174 11.33 3.22 -13.29
N GLY A 175 12.42 2.53 -13.03
CA GLY A 175 13.73 2.95 -13.47
C GLY A 175 14.74 1.82 -13.51
N SER A 176 16.02 2.18 -13.52
CA SER A 176 17.15 1.25 -13.57
C SER A 176 18.22 1.60 -12.54
N THR A 177 17.86 2.20 -11.41
CA THR A 177 18.80 2.55 -10.34
C THR A 177 19.24 1.31 -9.56
N GLY A 178 20.37 1.38 -8.86
CA GLY A 178 20.95 0.23 -8.14
C GLY A 178 21.46 -0.85 -9.09
N ASN A 179 21.14 -2.11 -8.82
CA ASN A 179 21.63 -3.27 -9.58
C ASN A 179 20.70 -3.70 -10.73
N ALA A 180 19.85 -2.81 -11.24
CA ALA A 180 19.02 -3.08 -12.40
C ALA A 180 19.77 -2.78 -13.71
N ASN A 181 19.57 -3.65 -14.71
CA ASN A 181 20.11 -3.48 -16.07
C ASN A 181 19.02 -3.14 -17.11
N ALA A 182 17.79 -2.95 -16.66
CA ALA A 182 16.64 -2.57 -17.47
C ALA A 182 15.69 -1.66 -16.67
N VAL A 183 14.74 -1.01 -17.36
CA VAL A 183 13.70 -0.22 -16.67
C VAL A 183 12.66 -1.16 -16.10
N ILE A 184 12.71 -1.34 -14.78
CA ILE A 184 11.88 -2.29 -14.02
C ILE A 184 11.36 -1.65 -12.74
N LEU A 185 10.36 -2.30 -12.15
CA LEU A 185 10.01 -2.21 -10.74
C LEU A 185 10.42 -3.52 -10.07
N HIS A 186 11.32 -3.47 -9.09
CA HIS A 186 11.47 -4.55 -8.12
C HIS A 186 10.39 -4.40 -7.04
N TYR A 187 9.56 -5.42 -6.86
CA TYR A 187 8.42 -5.37 -5.93
C TYR A 187 8.45 -6.54 -4.95
N GLU A 188 8.36 -6.24 -3.65
CA GLU A 188 8.30 -7.23 -2.58
C GLU A 188 7.02 -7.08 -1.76
N ILE A 189 6.45 -8.21 -1.33
CA ILE A 189 5.50 -8.31 -0.21
C ILE A 189 6.25 -8.92 0.96
N ILE A 190 6.22 -8.26 2.11
CA ILE A 190 6.95 -8.67 3.32
C ILE A 190 5.92 -8.90 4.43
N ILE A 191 5.93 -10.10 5.03
CA ILE A 191 5.03 -10.48 6.12
C ILE A 191 5.89 -10.88 7.32
N ASP A 192 5.69 -10.22 8.46
CA ASP A 192 6.47 -10.45 9.68
C ASP A 192 7.99 -10.42 9.42
N GLY A 193 8.44 -9.47 8.59
CA GLY A 193 9.83 -9.29 8.19
C GLY A 193 10.35 -10.30 7.15
N VAL A 194 9.52 -11.24 6.67
CA VAL A 194 9.92 -12.28 5.71
C VAL A 194 9.33 -12.00 4.33
N PRO A 195 10.16 -11.83 3.28
CA PRO A 195 9.69 -11.69 1.91
C PRO A 195 8.89 -12.93 1.44
N ARG A 196 7.77 -12.67 0.77
CA ARG A 196 6.87 -13.67 0.20
C ARG A 196 6.72 -13.44 -1.30
N ASP A 197 6.42 -14.54 -2.01
CA ASP A 197 6.23 -14.47 -3.46
C ASP A 197 4.96 -13.68 -3.81
N PRO A 198 5.05 -12.50 -4.46
CA PRO A 198 3.87 -11.74 -4.85
C PRO A 198 2.94 -12.47 -5.82
N MET A 199 3.45 -13.51 -6.52
CA MET A 199 2.67 -14.27 -7.51
C MET A 199 2.04 -15.55 -6.94
N ALA A 200 2.34 -15.94 -5.69
CA ALA A 200 1.74 -17.11 -5.06
C ALA A 200 0.22 -16.94 -4.84
N ALA A 201 -0.53 -18.04 -4.90
CA ALA A 201 -1.98 -18.03 -4.72
C ALA A 201 -2.41 -17.70 -3.27
N GLY A 202 -1.49 -17.84 -2.30
CA GLY A 202 -1.70 -17.55 -0.86
C GLY A 202 -0.46 -17.92 -0.04
N TRP A 203 -0.49 -17.54 1.24
CA TRP A 203 0.53 -17.85 2.24
C TRP A 203 -0.11 -18.24 3.56
#